data_2d6308e2bcff9b35e2ed6fac994bd5d0
#
_entry.id   2d6308e2bcff9b35e2ed6fac994bd5d0
#
_cell.length_a   1.000
_cell.length_b   1.000
_cell.length_c   1.000
_cell.angle_alpha   90.00
_cell.angle_beta   90.00
_cell.angle_gamma   90.00
#
_symmetry.space_group_name_H-M   'P 1'
#
loop_
_entity.id
_entity.type
_entity.pdbx_description
1 polymer ?
#
loop_
_entity_poly.entity_id
_entity_poly.type
_entity_poly.pdbx_seq_one_letter_code
_entity_poly.pdbx_strand_id
1 'polypeptide(L)'
;MSNLERDPAELVATSAVLTDADVEILEPRDVPLGGPRAMTVRRTLPQRRRSLIGGWCFIDHYGPDDVSATGGMRVPPHPHTGLQTVSWLFEGEIDHRDSVGSHALVRPGELNLMTAGRGISHSEVSTPGTRRLHGVQLWVALPNASRDVEPFFEHHTPVAGSIGPASVRTFVGSLAGSGTSATVFSPLVGAEIVMPADTTIEVPLEEGFEHGVLVDAGDVTIDGTPVPVSHLAYLNPGRTSLSVSSGADARIVLLGGEPLGEQIVMWWNFIGRSHEDVVAYRAQWQGEVIAGADPHGRFGTVEGYDGTPLPAPELPSVRLRPRG
;
A
#
# COMPACT_ATOMS: atom_id res chain seq x y z
N MET A 1 4.47 5.90 -1.40
CA MET A 1 3.77 6.97 -2.16
C MET A 1 2.52 7.34 -1.42
N SER A 2 2.17 8.59 -1.43
CA SER A 2 0.98 9.08 -0.75
C SER A 2 -0.13 9.38 -1.74
N ASN A 3 -1.34 9.58 -1.22
CA ASN A 3 -2.43 10.09 -2.03
C ASN A 3 -2.23 11.60 -2.27
N LEU A 4 -1.72 11.97 -3.44
CA LEU A 4 -1.51 13.36 -3.85
C LEU A 4 -2.68 13.93 -4.67
N GLU A 5 -3.83 13.28 -4.68
CA GLU A 5 -5.03 13.79 -5.31
C GLU A 5 -5.41 15.17 -4.73
N ARG A 6 -5.73 16.11 -5.60
CA ARG A 6 -6.09 17.49 -5.20
C ARG A 6 -7.51 17.57 -4.64
N ASP A 7 -8.38 16.66 -5.04
CA ASP A 7 -9.78 16.56 -4.60
C ASP A 7 -10.09 15.10 -4.26
N PRO A 8 -9.47 14.57 -3.18
CA PRO A 8 -9.67 13.18 -2.80
C PRO A 8 -11.07 12.99 -2.23
N ALA A 9 -11.77 11.97 -2.71
CA ALA A 9 -13.05 11.58 -2.14
C ALA A 9 -12.86 11.03 -0.72
N GLU A 10 -13.75 11.38 0.20
CA GLU A 10 -13.87 10.69 1.48
C GLU A 10 -14.52 9.33 1.23
N LEU A 11 -13.88 8.26 1.66
CA LEU A 11 -14.34 6.90 1.49
C LEU A 11 -14.65 6.27 2.86
N VAL A 12 -15.79 5.62 2.95
CA VAL A 12 -16.11 4.71 4.04
C VAL A 12 -15.87 3.31 3.53
N ALA A 13 -14.84 2.69 4.06
CA ALA A 13 -14.47 1.33 3.72
C ALA A 13 -15.01 0.38 4.80
N THR A 14 -15.59 -0.71 4.34
CA THR A 14 -16.04 -1.84 5.17
C THR A 14 -15.41 -3.11 4.64
N SER A 15 -15.39 -4.14 5.46
CA SER A 15 -15.08 -5.48 4.98
C SER A 15 -16.00 -5.83 3.81
N ALA A 16 -15.44 -6.50 2.82
CA ALA A 16 -16.10 -6.71 1.55
C ALA A 16 -17.40 -7.52 1.66
N VAL A 17 -18.33 -7.19 0.80
CA VAL A 17 -19.43 -8.11 0.49
C VAL A 17 -18.86 -9.31 -0.26
N LEU A 18 -19.15 -10.52 0.18
CA LEU A 18 -18.79 -11.75 -0.55
C LEU A 18 -19.38 -11.68 -1.96
N THR A 19 -18.62 -12.09 -2.94
CA THR A 19 -19.06 -12.17 -4.33
C THR A 19 -19.42 -13.62 -4.67
N ASP A 20 -20.36 -13.81 -5.60
CA ASP A 20 -20.68 -15.15 -6.14
C ASP A 20 -19.61 -15.63 -7.15
N ALA A 21 -18.71 -14.73 -7.58
CA ALA A 21 -17.64 -15.09 -8.51
C ALA A 21 -16.48 -15.76 -7.75
N ASP A 22 -15.92 -16.80 -8.34
CA ASP A 22 -14.74 -17.49 -7.82
C ASP A 22 -13.53 -16.54 -7.77
N VAL A 23 -13.37 -15.70 -8.81
CA VAL A 23 -12.33 -14.67 -8.92
C VAL A 23 -13.00 -13.36 -9.40
N GLU A 24 -12.88 -12.29 -8.61
CA GLU A 24 -13.33 -10.94 -8.99
C GLU A 24 -12.16 -10.12 -9.51
N ILE A 25 -12.24 -9.61 -10.75
CA ILE A 25 -11.20 -8.76 -11.31
C ILE A 25 -11.48 -7.29 -11.01
N LEU A 26 -10.52 -6.63 -10.39
CA LEU A 26 -10.51 -5.20 -10.11
C LEU A 26 -9.58 -4.50 -11.10
N GLU A 27 -10.16 -3.63 -11.93
CA GLU A 27 -9.42 -2.84 -12.90
C GLU A 27 -8.71 -1.67 -12.21
N PRO A 28 -7.46 -1.34 -12.59
CA PRO A 28 -6.78 -0.16 -12.06
C PRO A 28 -7.38 1.12 -12.62
N ARG A 29 -7.24 2.21 -11.87
CA ARG A 29 -7.41 3.57 -12.38
C ARG A 29 -6.07 4.31 -12.36
N ASP A 30 -5.80 5.08 -13.41
CA ASP A 30 -4.64 5.93 -13.45
C ASP A 30 -4.81 7.14 -12.52
N VAL A 31 -3.83 7.36 -11.65
CA VAL A 31 -3.78 8.48 -10.72
C VAL A 31 -2.46 9.21 -10.89
N PRO A 32 -2.47 10.53 -11.16
CA PRO A 32 -1.24 11.29 -11.24
C PRO A 32 -0.60 11.44 -9.85
N LEU A 33 0.68 11.12 -9.76
CA LEU A 33 1.47 11.31 -8.56
C LEU A 33 2.17 12.66 -8.61
N GLY A 34 1.49 13.68 -8.14
CA GLY A 34 1.94 15.01 -7.75
C GLY A 34 2.88 15.83 -8.66
N GLY A 35 2.42 17.02 -9.10
CA GLY A 35 3.22 18.08 -9.69
C GLY A 35 3.47 17.96 -11.20
N PRO A 36 4.20 18.92 -11.81
CA PRO A 36 4.43 18.98 -13.26
C PRO A 36 5.33 17.87 -13.81
N ARG A 37 5.92 17.05 -12.92
CA ARG A 37 6.69 15.84 -13.24
C ARG A 37 6.01 14.58 -12.68
N ALA A 38 4.68 14.59 -12.64
CA ALA A 38 3.88 13.52 -12.08
C ALA A 38 4.18 12.18 -12.76
N MET A 39 4.48 11.19 -11.96
CA MET A 39 4.39 9.78 -12.38
C MET A 39 2.91 9.41 -12.40
N THR A 40 2.54 8.49 -13.27
CA THR A 40 1.22 7.85 -13.21
C THR A 40 1.32 6.56 -12.41
N VAL A 41 0.44 6.40 -11.42
CA VAL A 41 0.29 5.16 -10.68
C VAL A 41 -1.05 4.52 -11.04
N ARG A 42 -1.08 3.21 -11.05
CA ARG A 42 -2.27 2.39 -11.33
C ARG A 42 -2.83 1.93 -9.99
N ARG A 43 -3.92 2.57 -9.55
CA ARG A 43 -4.56 2.31 -8.26
C ARG A 43 -5.67 1.29 -8.39
N THR A 44 -5.54 0.16 -7.71
CA THR A 44 -6.56 -0.90 -7.68
C THR A 44 -7.40 -0.89 -6.41
N LEU A 45 -6.87 -0.44 -5.27
CA LEU A 45 -7.62 -0.17 -4.04
C LEU A 45 -7.39 1.27 -3.58
N PRO A 46 -8.39 1.95 -2.98
CA PRO A 46 -9.77 1.49 -2.79
C PRO A 46 -10.64 1.70 -4.03
N GLN A 47 -11.68 0.86 -4.17
CA GLN A 47 -12.76 1.01 -5.15
C GLN A 47 -14.13 1.01 -4.45
N ARG A 48 -15.19 1.48 -5.15
CA ARG A 48 -16.53 1.55 -4.56
C ARG A 48 -17.08 0.20 -4.12
N ARG A 49 -16.77 -0.86 -4.88
CA ARG A 49 -17.26 -2.22 -4.58
C ARG A 49 -16.36 -2.94 -3.61
N ARG A 50 -15.09 -2.57 -3.54
CA ARG A 50 -14.09 -3.23 -2.71
C ARG A 50 -13.07 -2.22 -2.25
N SER A 51 -13.02 -2.03 -0.96
CA SER A 51 -12.10 -1.06 -0.35
C SER A 51 -11.02 -1.73 0.49
N LEU A 52 -11.22 -3.00 0.87
CA LEU A 52 -10.33 -3.77 1.74
C LEU A 52 -10.08 -5.18 1.19
N ILE A 53 -8.92 -5.72 1.52
CA ILE A 53 -8.55 -7.14 1.47
C ILE A 53 -7.88 -7.42 2.81
N GLY A 54 -8.59 -8.03 3.76
CA GLY A 54 -8.16 -8.01 5.16
C GLY A 54 -7.94 -6.57 5.62
N GLY A 55 -6.75 -6.28 6.15
CA GLY A 55 -6.33 -4.92 6.52
C GLY A 55 -5.80 -4.07 5.35
N TRP A 56 -5.51 -4.66 4.18
CA TRP A 56 -5.00 -3.91 3.02
C TRP A 56 -6.08 -2.99 2.47
N CYS A 57 -5.83 -1.69 2.46
CA CYS A 57 -6.81 -0.66 2.09
C CYS A 57 -6.37 0.25 0.95
N PHE A 58 -5.13 0.11 0.47
CA PHE A 58 -4.61 0.96 -0.60
C PHE A 58 -3.53 0.20 -1.39
N ILE A 59 -3.62 0.24 -2.71
CA ILE A 59 -2.67 -0.39 -3.62
C ILE A 59 -2.40 0.57 -4.78
N ASP A 60 -1.21 1.13 -4.84
CA ASP A 60 -0.65 1.84 -5.98
C ASP A 60 0.48 1.02 -6.60
N HIS A 61 0.33 0.66 -7.86
CA HIS A 61 1.32 0.00 -8.69
C HIS A 61 1.90 0.99 -9.68
N TYR A 62 3.20 1.08 -9.78
CA TYR A 62 3.89 2.05 -10.64
C TYR A 62 5.08 1.44 -11.37
N GLY A 63 5.36 1.98 -12.52
CA GLY A 63 6.45 1.55 -13.40
C GLY A 63 6.12 0.26 -14.18
N PRO A 64 7.17 -0.33 -14.82
CA PRO A 64 8.54 0.19 -14.90
C PRO A 64 8.62 1.51 -15.69
N ASP A 65 9.02 2.60 -15.05
CA ASP A 65 9.12 3.93 -15.66
C ASP A 65 10.59 4.36 -15.79
N ASP A 66 10.99 4.88 -16.95
CA ASP A 66 12.27 5.56 -17.11
C ASP A 66 12.18 6.95 -16.47
N VAL A 67 12.83 7.11 -15.32
CA VAL A 67 12.83 8.35 -14.54
C VAL A 67 14.10 9.16 -14.68
N SER A 68 15.00 8.78 -15.58
CA SER A 68 16.28 9.45 -15.78
C SER A 68 16.16 10.93 -16.17
N ALA A 69 15.12 11.30 -16.91
CA ALA A 69 14.84 12.67 -17.33
C ALA A 69 14.02 13.48 -16.31
N THR A 70 13.19 12.81 -15.49
CA THR A 70 12.26 13.47 -14.55
C THR A 70 12.79 13.54 -13.13
N GLY A 71 13.79 12.71 -12.79
CA GLY A 71 14.28 12.52 -11.42
C GLY A 71 13.41 11.62 -10.56
N GLY A 72 12.36 11.00 -11.15
CA GLY A 72 11.51 10.02 -10.50
C GLY A 72 10.54 10.60 -9.49
N MET A 73 10.28 9.80 -8.47
CA MET A 73 9.38 10.15 -7.38
C MET A 73 9.97 11.30 -6.54
N ARG A 74 9.15 12.30 -6.26
CA ARG A 74 9.47 13.35 -5.28
C ARG A 74 8.19 13.72 -4.54
N VAL A 75 7.98 13.05 -3.42
CA VAL A 75 6.83 13.27 -2.54
C VAL A 75 7.28 14.07 -1.32
N PRO A 76 6.83 15.34 -1.19
CA PRO A 76 7.15 16.18 -0.04
C PRO A 76 6.64 15.60 1.28
N PRO A 77 7.13 16.09 2.43
CA PRO A 77 6.59 15.72 3.72
C PRO A 77 5.06 15.84 3.76
N HIS A 78 4.40 14.76 4.15
CA HIS A 78 2.95 14.63 4.22
C HIS A 78 2.58 13.68 5.37
N PRO A 79 1.38 13.83 5.95
CA PRO A 79 0.99 13.12 7.15
C PRO A 79 0.32 11.78 6.87
N HIS A 80 0.33 10.90 7.86
CA HIS A 80 -0.52 9.70 7.94
C HIS A 80 -1.07 9.50 9.34
N THR A 81 -2.26 8.89 9.46
CA THR A 81 -2.90 8.44 10.70
C THR A 81 -3.60 7.11 10.50
N GLY A 82 -3.60 6.25 11.53
CA GLY A 82 -4.43 5.04 11.57
C GLY A 82 -4.09 3.95 10.57
N LEU A 83 -2.87 3.97 10.02
CA LEU A 83 -2.41 3.04 8.99
C LEU A 83 -0.93 2.67 9.15
N GLN A 84 -0.51 1.64 8.43
CA GLN A 84 0.89 1.39 8.10
C GLN A 84 1.10 1.59 6.60
N THR A 85 2.26 2.14 6.19
CA THR A 85 2.69 2.16 4.79
C THR A 85 3.70 1.05 4.55
N VAL A 86 3.54 0.33 3.45
CA VAL A 86 4.46 -0.70 2.97
C VAL A 86 5.01 -0.24 1.64
N SER A 87 6.31 -0.01 1.56
CA SER A 87 7.01 0.27 0.31
C SER A 87 7.77 -0.98 -0.13
N TRP A 88 7.47 -1.49 -1.32
CA TRP A 88 8.11 -2.66 -1.91
C TRP A 88 8.51 -2.38 -3.36
N LEU A 89 9.82 -2.31 -3.61
CA LEU A 89 10.36 -2.05 -4.94
C LEU A 89 10.71 -3.35 -5.68
N PHE A 90 10.50 -3.32 -7.00
CA PHE A 90 11.03 -4.30 -7.95
C PHE A 90 12.29 -3.76 -8.64
N GLU A 91 12.37 -2.42 -8.83
CA GLU A 91 13.53 -1.74 -9.43
C GLU A 91 13.61 -0.29 -8.92
N GLY A 92 14.82 0.22 -8.77
CA GLY A 92 15.09 1.60 -8.33
C GLY A 92 15.42 1.70 -6.85
N GLU A 93 15.52 2.94 -6.39
CA GLU A 93 15.82 3.26 -4.98
C GLU A 93 15.13 4.55 -4.56
N ILE A 94 14.54 4.56 -3.36
CA ILE A 94 13.85 5.71 -2.77
C ILE A 94 14.47 6.05 -1.42
N ASP A 95 14.77 7.32 -1.18
CA ASP A 95 15.12 7.89 0.13
C ASP A 95 13.84 8.15 0.91
N HIS A 96 13.62 7.43 2.01
CA HIS A 96 12.55 7.63 2.98
C HIS A 96 13.09 8.39 4.18
N ARG A 97 12.37 9.43 4.60
CA ARG A 97 12.62 10.17 5.83
C ARG A 97 11.31 10.42 6.55
N ASP A 98 11.29 10.28 7.88
CA ASP A 98 10.08 10.51 8.67
C ASP A 98 10.31 11.38 9.92
N SER A 99 9.22 11.77 10.54
CA SER A 99 9.23 12.66 11.72
C SER A 99 9.57 11.98 13.03
N VAL A 100 9.75 10.64 13.06
CA VAL A 100 10.33 9.93 14.22
C VAL A 100 11.84 9.78 14.10
N GLY A 101 12.44 10.37 13.06
CA GLY A 101 13.88 10.44 12.86
C GLY A 101 14.45 9.29 12.02
N SER A 102 13.61 8.48 11.39
CA SER A 102 14.09 7.42 10.50
C SER A 102 14.58 8.01 9.19
N HIS A 103 15.69 7.46 8.70
CA HIS A 103 16.24 7.72 7.37
C HIS A 103 16.70 6.40 6.79
N ALA A 104 16.02 5.92 5.76
CA ALA A 104 16.27 4.61 5.18
C ALA A 104 16.14 4.67 3.64
N LEU A 105 16.88 3.79 2.97
CA LEU A 105 16.70 3.56 1.55
C LEU A 105 15.73 2.40 1.35
N VAL A 106 14.74 2.60 0.49
CA VAL A 106 13.87 1.54 -0.01
C VAL A 106 14.55 0.93 -1.22
N ARG A 107 14.82 -0.38 -1.19
CA ARG A 107 15.49 -1.12 -2.26
C ARG A 107 14.71 -2.37 -2.66
N PRO A 108 14.93 -2.88 -3.88
CA PRO A 108 14.31 -4.13 -4.31
C PRO A 108 14.58 -5.29 -3.34
N GLY A 109 13.51 -5.99 -2.97
CA GLY A 109 13.59 -7.13 -2.06
C GLY A 109 13.77 -6.80 -0.58
N GLU A 110 13.66 -5.51 -0.20
CA GLU A 110 13.69 -5.02 1.19
C GLU A 110 12.35 -4.37 1.53
N LEU A 111 11.82 -4.64 2.72
CA LEU A 111 10.61 -4.02 3.25
C LEU A 111 10.96 -2.77 4.04
N ASN A 112 10.32 -1.65 3.68
CA ASN A 112 10.18 -0.51 4.58
C ASN A 112 8.72 -0.44 5.05
N LEU A 113 8.53 -0.53 6.35
CA LEU A 113 7.23 -0.51 7.02
C LEU A 113 7.19 0.67 7.99
N MET A 114 6.39 1.67 7.68
CA MET A 114 6.16 2.80 8.58
C MET A 114 4.79 2.68 9.24
N THR A 115 4.75 2.57 10.55
CA THR A 115 3.53 2.59 11.36
C THR A 115 3.19 4.03 11.71
N ALA A 116 2.10 4.53 11.16
CA ALA A 116 1.66 5.90 11.43
C ALA A 116 0.98 6.04 12.80
N GLY A 117 0.22 5.02 13.21
CA GLY A 117 -0.48 5.05 14.49
C GLY A 117 -1.27 6.33 14.69
N ARG A 118 -1.05 7.01 15.83
CA ARG A 118 -1.69 8.28 16.15
C ARG A 118 -1.36 9.41 15.19
N GLY A 119 -0.22 9.36 14.50
CA GLY A 119 0.18 10.35 13.49
C GLY A 119 1.70 10.40 13.28
N ILE A 120 2.11 10.51 12.03
CA ILE A 120 3.49 10.67 11.56
C ILE A 120 3.47 11.50 10.28
N SER A 121 4.59 12.12 9.95
CA SER A 121 4.83 12.64 8.60
C SER A 121 6.08 12.03 7.99
N HIS A 122 6.10 11.86 6.66
CA HIS A 122 7.27 11.35 5.95
C HIS A 122 7.39 11.94 4.54
N SER A 123 8.57 11.80 3.96
CA SER A 123 8.87 12.12 2.55
C SER A 123 9.50 10.93 1.86
N GLU A 124 9.29 10.84 0.54
CA GLU A 124 9.82 9.78 -0.32
C GLU A 124 10.37 10.39 -1.59
N VAL A 125 11.67 10.20 -1.84
CA VAL A 125 12.36 10.81 -2.98
C VAL A 125 13.22 9.76 -3.67
N SER A 126 13.07 9.59 -4.98
CA SER A 126 14.01 8.75 -5.76
C SER A 126 15.43 9.26 -5.60
N THR A 127 16.39 8.35 -5.36
CA THR A 127 17.79 8.74 -5.26
C THR A 127 18.33 9.22 -6.60
N PRO A 128 19.35 10.08 -6.63
CA PRO A 128 19.89 10.65 -7.88
C PRO A 128 20.40 9.61 -8.89
N GLY A 129 20.70 8.39 -8.43
CA GLY A 129 21.17 7.28 -9.27
C GLY A 129 20.04 6.45 -9.89
N THR A 130 18.81 6.65 -9.47
CA THR A 130 17.66 5.89 -9.95
C THR A 130 17.31 6.29 -11.39
N ARG A 131 17.46 5.34 -12.31
CA ARG A 131 17.10 5.52 -13.73
C ARG A 131 15.74 4.93 -14.07
N ARG A 132 15.37 3.83 -13.41
CA ARG A 132 14.07 3.18 -13.54
C ARG A 132 13.45 3.04 -12.16
N LEU A 133 12.16 3.25 -12.09
CA LEU A 133 11.41 3.07 -10.85
C LEU A 133 10.22 2.15 -11.10
N HIS A 134 10.15 1.07 -10.30
CA HIS A 134 9.11 0.05 -10.42
C HIS A 134 8.81 -0.55 -9.06
N GLY A 135 7.55 -0.63 -8.67
CA GLY A 135 7.16 -1.18 -7.39
C GLY A 135 5.70 -1.00 -7.04
N VAL A 136 5.41 -1.27 -5.79
CA VAL A 136 4.09 -1.05 -5.19
C VAL A 136 4.22 -0.26 -3.91
N GLN A 137 3.25 0.62 -3.67
CA GLN A 137 2.97 1.25 -2.38
C GLN A 137 1.65 0.74 -1.86
N LEU A 138 1.67 0.20 -0.67
CA LEU A 138 0.51 -0.42 -0.04
C LEU A 138 0.24 0.25 1.30
N TRP A 139 -1.03 0.29 1.71
CA TRP A 139 -1.37 0.66 3.08
C TRP A 139 -2.18 -0.45 3.74
N VAL A 140 -1.90 -0.61 5.03
CA VAL A 140 -2.65 -1.47 5.93
C VAL A 140 -3.39 -0.58 6.92
N ALA A 141 -4.70 -0.69 7.00
CA ALA A 141 -5.49 -0.03 8.03
C ALA A 141 -5.23 -0.69 9.39
N LEU A 142 -4.94 0.11 10.41
CA LEU A 142 -4.81 -0.40 11.76
C LEU A 142 -6.18 -0.72 12.36
N PRO A 143 -6.35 -1.84 13.09
CA PRO A 143 -7.53 -2.10 13.89
C PRO A 143 -7.79 -0.99 14.91
N ASN A 144 -9.03 -0.79 15.33
CA ASN A 144 -9.40 0.29 16.27
C ASN A 144 -8.61 0.24 17.58
N ALA A 145 -8.30 -0.96 18.06
CA ALA A 145 -7.50 -1.15 19.28
C ALA A 145 -6.05 -0.65 19.14
N SER A 146 -5.54 -0.51 17.91
CA SER A 146 -4.15 -0.17 17.61
C SER A 146 -4.00 1.11 16.77
N ARG A 147 -5.09 1.78 16.42
CA ARG A 147 -5.05 2.94 15.52
C ARG A 147 -4.25 4.14 16.06
N ASP A 148 -4.12 4.22 17.37
CA ASP A 148 -3.46 5.32 18.08
C ASP A 148 -2.13 4.91 18.74
N VAL A 149 -1.52 3.78 18.32
CA VAL A 149 -0.17 3.40 18.80
C VAL A 149 0.85 4.48 18.46
N GLU A 150 1.95 4.53 19.21
CA GLU A 150 3.06 5.43 18.86
C GLU A 150 3.59 5.12 17.47
N PRO A 151 3.93 6.13 16.66
CA PRO A 151 4.50 5.93 15.34
C PRO A 151 5.91 5.35 15.42
N PHE A 152 6.25 4.48 14.48
CA PHE A 152 7.60 3.90 14.36
C PHE A 152 7.88 3.42 12.95
N PHE A 153 9.14 3.09 12.69
CA PHE A 153 9.60 2.60 11.39
C PHE A 153 10.39 1.29 11.56
N GLU A 154 10.20 0.38 10.63
CA GLU A 154 10.94 -0.88 10.53
C GLU A 154 11.47 -1.10 9.13
N HIS A 155 12.66 -1.68 9.06
CA HIS A 155 13.28 -2.13 7.82
C HIS A 155 13.63 -3.62 7.94
N HIS A 156 13.20 -4.43 6.97
CA HIS A 156 13.43 -5.87 6.99
C HIS A 156 13.90 -6.38 5.62
N THR A 157 14.76 -7.39 5.64
CA THR A 157 15.10 -8.16 4.45
C THR A 157 14.50 -9.55 4.59
N PRO A 158 13.41 -9.87 3.87
CA PRO A 158 12.76 -11.17 3.93
C PRO A 158 13.69 -12.32 3.56
N VAL A 159 13.59 -13.41 4.28
CA VAL A 159 14.21 -14.67 3.85
C VAL A 159 13.44 -15.18 2.63
N ALA A 160 14.17 -15.52 1.55
CA ALA A 160 13.57 -16.06 0.35
C ALA A 160 13.08 -17.49 0.57
N GLY A 161 11.91 -17.81 0.03
CA GLY A 161 11.31 -19.13 -0.03
C GLY A 161 11.03 -19.55 -1.47
N SER A 162 10.34 -20.68 -1.66
CA SER A 162 9.95 -21.15 -3.00
C SER A 162 8.66 -21.95 -2.97
N ILE A 163 7.91 -21.91 -4.07
CA ILE A 163 6.77 -22.78 -4.37
C ILE A 163 7.07 -23.44 -5.71
N GLY A 164 7.51 -24.73 -5.69
CA GLY A 164 8.02 -25.37 -6.88
C GLY A 164 9.16 -24.57 -7.52
N PRO A 165 9.07 -24.20 -8.81
CA PRO A 165 10.09 -23.41 -9.49
C PRO A 165 9.98 -21.87 -9.22
N ALA A 166 8.90 -21.40 -8.60
CA ALA A 166 8.71 -20.00 -8.30
C ALA A 166 9.48 -19.57 -7.04
N SER A 167 10.09 -18.38 -7.09
CA SER A 167 10.69 -17.76 -5.91
C SER A 167 9.66 -16.90 -5.17
N VAL A 168 9.74 -16.91 -3.83
CA VAL A 168 8.81 -16.18 -2.94
C VAL A 168 9.61 -15.29 -2.01
N ARG A 169 9.20 -14.01 -1.89
CA ARG A 169 9.66 -13.10 -0.86
C ARG A 169 8.46 -12.52 -0.12
N THR A 170 8.25 -12.99 1.10
CA THR A 170 7.14 -12.52 1.94
C THR A 170 7.58 -11.33 2.76
N PHE A 171 7.11 -10.14 2.40
CA PHE A 171 7.47 -8.90 3.08
C PHE A 171 6.61 -8.60 4.32
N VAL A 172 5.43 -9.23 4.45
CA VAL A 172 4.57 -9.18 5.65
C VAL A 172 4.03 -10.58 5.92
N GLY A 173 4.10 -11.03 7.17
CA GLY A 173 3.65 -12.37 7.56
C GLY A 173 4.59 -13.48 7.08
N SER A 174 4.02 -14.62 6.74
CA SER A 174 4.78 -15.79 6.27
C SER A 174 4.05 -16.56 5.17
N LEU A 175 4.79 -17.06 4.18
CA LEU A 175 4.31 -17.89 3.09
C LEU A 175 5.42 -18.82 2.60
N ALA A 176 5.16 -20.14 2.51
CA ALA A 176 6.05 -21.12 1.90
C ALA A 176 7.52 -21.03 2.37
N GLY A 177 7.73 -20.88 3.67
CA GLY A 177 9.08 -20.79 4.28
C GLY A 177 9.78 -19.42 4.12
N SER A 178 9.15 -18.46 3.43
CA SER A 178 9.55 -17.07 3.41
C SER A 178 8.78 -16.27 4.47
N GLY A 179 9.37 -15.21 5.03
CA GLY A 179 8.68 -14.35 5.98
C GLY A 179 9.55 -13.27 6.59
N THR A 180 8.91 -12.39 7.35
CA THR A 180 9.52 -11.35 8.16
C THR A 180 8.95 -11.35 9.57
N SER A 181 9.69 -10.72 10.50
CA SER A 181 9.19 -10.40 11.85
C SER A 181 8.62 -8.98 11.93
N ALA A 182 8.22 -8.41 10.80
CA ALA A 182 7.62 -7.08 10.73
C ALA A 182 6.36 -7.00 11.61
N THR A 183 6.22 -5.92 12.36
CA THR A 183 5.11 -5.72 13.29
C THR A 183 3.83 -5.42 12.53
N VAL A 184 2.84 -6.29 12.65
CA VAL A 184 1.48 -6.07 12.14
C VAL A 184 0.46 -6.19 13.28
N PHE A 185 -0.70 -5.57 13.11
CA PHE A 185 -1.73 -5.46 14.17
C PHE A 185 -2.98 -6.29 13.87
N SER A 186 -2.98 -7.00 12.76
CA SER A 186 -3.96 -8.02 12.38
C SER A 186 -3.26 -9.12 11.61
N PRO A 187 -3.81 -10.34 11.54
CA PRO A 187 -3.25 -11.40 10.71
C PRO A 187 -3.23 -11.01 9.24
N LEU A 188 -2.03 -10.96 8.63
CA LEU A 188 -1.81 -10.50 7.25
C LEU A 188 -0.72 -11.32 6.56
N VAL A 189 -0.79 -11.37 5.24
CA VAL A 189 0.28 -11.80 4.36
C VAL A 189 0.44 -10.81 3.21
N GLY A 190 1.69 -10.54 2.85
CA GLY A 190 2.08 -9.80 1.66
C GLY A 190 3.35 -10.41 1.08
N ALA A 191 3.30 -10.88 -0.17
CA ALA A 191 4.40 -11.60 -0.79
C ALA A 191 4.57 -11.25 -2.28
N GLU A 192 5.82 -11.09 -2.72
CA GLU A 192 6.20 -11.12 -4.12
C GLU A 192 6.48 -12.58 -4.53
N ILE A 193 5.88 -13.01 -5.64
CA ILE A 193 6.10 -14.31 -6.25
C ILE A 193 6.56 -14.11 -7.69
N VAL A 194 7.74 -14.65 -8.03
CA VAL A 194 8.32 -14.61 -9.38
C VAL A 194 8.33 -16.01 -9.95
N MET A 195 7.70 -16.17 -11.12
CA MET A 195 7.49 -17.45 -11.78
C MET A 195 8.22 -17.48 -13.12
N PRO A 196 8.95 -18.57 -13.45
CA PRO A 196 9.42 -18.82 -14.82
C PRO A 196 8.25 -19.03 -15.79
N ALA A 197 8.52 -18.85 -17.08
CA ALA A 197 7.58 -19.19 -18.14
C ALA A 197 7.12 -20.66 -18.08
N ASP A 198 5.95 -20.92 -18.65
CA ASP A 198 5.33 -22.26 -18.74
C ASP A 198 5.21 -22.97 -17.38
N THR A 199 4.89 -22.22 -16.34
CA THR A 199 4.83 -22.70 -14.96
C THR A 199 3.41 -22.63 -14.41
N THR A 200 3.03 -23.68 -13.66
CA THR A 200 1.85 -23.67 -12.78
C THR A 200 2.29 -24.01 -11.36
N ILE A 201 1.82 -23.23 -10.39
CA ILE A 201 2.08 -23.45 -8.96
C ILE A 201 0.77 -23.46 -8.17
N GLU A 202 0.76 -24.20 -7.06
CA GLU A 202 -0.30 -24.15 -6.05
C GLU A 202 0.20 -23.35 -4.86
N VAL A 203 -0.34 -22.14 -4.70
CA VAL A 203 0.00 -21.25 -3.59
C VAL A 203 -0.86 -21.62 -2.39
N PRO A 204 -0.28 -22.01 -1.24
CA PRO A 204 -1.06 -22.27 -0.03
C PRO A 204 -1.66 -20.97 0.51
N LEU A 205 -2.93 -21.04 0.95
CA LEU A 205 -3.67 -19.91 1.47
C LEU A 205 -4.20 -20.21 2.88
N GLU A 206 -4.37 -19.14 3.67
CA GLU A 206 -5.08 -19.22 4.96
C GLU A 206 -6.59 -19.14 4.72
N GLU A 207 -7.33 -20.17 5.14
CA GLU A 207 -8.76 -20.35 4.84
C GLU A 207 -9.62 -19.17 5.31
N GLY A 208 -9.27 -18.55 6.44
CA GLY A 208 -9.99 -17.39 6.99
C GLY A 208 -9.69 -16.05 6.32
N PHE A 209 -8.72 -16.00 5.40
CA PHE A 209 -8.29 -14.74 4.79
C PHE A 209 -9.07 -14.41 3.53
N GLU A 210 -9.31 -13.12 3.32
CA GLU A 210 -9.52 -12.55 1.99
C GLU A 210 -8.16 -12.51 1.28
N HIS A 211 -8.13 -12.75 -0.03
CA HIS A 211 -6.89 -12.65 -0.79
C HIS A 211 -7.02 -11.75 -2.00
N GLY A 212 -5.92 -11.15 -2.41
CA GLY A 212 -5.79 -10.38 -3.63
C GLY A 212 -4.47 -10.70 -4.32
N VAL A 213 -4.51 -10.85 -5.64
CA VAL A 213 -3.32 -11.09 -6.45
C VAL A 213 -3.21 -9.99 -7.49
N LEU A 214 -2.25 -9.09 -7.31
CA LEU A 214 -1.88 -8.07 -8.29
C LEU A 214 -0.90 -8.68 -9.29
N VAL A 215 -1.21 -8.61 -10.57
CA VAL A 215 -0.30 -9.02 -11.64
C VAL A 215 0.60 -7.85 -12.03
N ASP A 216 1.90 -7.98 -11.77
CA ASP A 216 2.90 -6.99 -12.18
C ASP A 216 3.39 -7.22 -13.60
N ALA A 217 3.69 -8.46 -13.94
CA ALA A 217 4.21 -8.84 -15.26
C ALA A 217 3.81 -10.27 -15.62
N GLY A 218 3.80 -10.57 -16.92
CA GLY A 218 3.54 -11.89 -17.45
C GLY A 218 2.10 -12.09 -17.93
N ASP A 219 1.83 -13.31 -18.39
CA ASP A 219 0.51 -13.76 -18.86
C ASP A 219 -0.08 -14.71 -17.82
N VAL A 220 -0.72 -14.12 -16.80
CA VAL A 220 -1.10 -14.82 -15.58
C VAL A 220 -2.56 -15.25 -15.61
N THR A 221 -2.78 -16.50 -15.22
CA THR A 221 -4.11 -17.08 -15.02
C THR A 221 -4.24 -17.54 -13.57
N ILE A 222 -5.35 -17.20 -12.92
CA ILE A 222 -5.67 -17.52 -11.53
C ILE A 222 -6.94 -18.38 -11.51
N ASP A 223 -6.84 -19.61 -11.02
CA ASP A 223 -7.92 -20.62 -11.03
C ASP A 223 -8.65 -20.68 -12.41
N GLY A 224 -7.86 -20.67 -13.49
CA GLY A 224 -8.39 -20.69 -14.86
C GLY A 224 -8.88 -19.34 -15.38
N THR A 225 -8.88 -18.27 -14.58
CA THR A 225 -9.30 -16.92 -14.99
C THR A 225 -8.09 -16.08 -15.39
N PRO A 226 -7.97 -15.60 -16.64
CA PRO A 226 -6.92 -14.69 -17.05
C PRO A 226 -7.00 -13.35 -16.32
N VAL A 227 -5.87 -12.87 -15.82
CA VAL A 227 -5.77 -11.60 -15.08
C VAL A 227 -4.78 -10.67 -15.79
N PRO A 228 -5.24 -9.58 -16.40
CA PRO A 228 -4.34 -8.65 -17.09
C PRO A 228 -3.33 -7.99 -16.16
N VAL A 229 -2.18 -7.57 -16.72
CA VAL A 229 -1.18 -6.79 -15.99
C VAL A 229 -1.81 -5.56 -15.35
N SER A 230 -1.35 -5.23 -14.16
CA SER A 230 -1.84 -4.16 -13.27
C SER A 230 -3.26 -4.35 -12.73
N HIS A 231 -3.95 -5.44 -13.07
CA HIS A 231 -5.24 -5.78 -12.45
C HIS A 231 -5.02 -6.58 -11.17
N LEU A 232 -6.00 -6.51 -10.29
CA LEU A 232 -6.03 -7.24 -9.03
C LEU A 232 -7.15 -8.27 -9.05
N ALA A 233 -6.80 -9.54 -8.92
CA ALA A 233 -7.78 -10.60 -8.72
C ALA A 233 -8.10 -10.72 -7.23
N TYR A 234 -9.36 -10.60 -6.87
CA TYR A 234 -9.83 -10.80 -5.49
C TYR A 234 -10.47 -12.17 -5.34
N LEU A 235 -10.22 -12.79 -4.20
CA LEU A 235 -10.75 -14.10 -3.81
C LEU A 235 -11.37 -14.02 -2.40
N ASN A 236 -12.58 -14.57 -2.27
CA ASN A 236 -13.27 -14.68 -0.99
C ASN A 236 -12.52 -15.62 -0.02
N PRO A 237 -12.72 -15.47 1.31
CA PRO A 237 -12.33 -16.48 2.29
C PRO A 237 -12.93 -17.87 2.00
N GLY A 238 -12.33 -18.91 2.59
CA GLY A 238 -12.77 -20.29 2.43
C GLY A 238 -11.89 -21.13 1.50
N ARG A 239 -10.76 -20.56 1.03
CA ARG A 239 -9.81 -21.24 0.16
C ARG A 239 -8.55 -21.64 0.94
N THR A 240 -8.04 -22.83 0.70
CA THR A 240 -6.79 -23.33 1.28
C THR A 240 -5.62 -23.32 0.28
N SER A 241 -5.92 -23.11 -1.01
CA SER A 241 -4.91 -22.98 -2.07
C SER A 241 -5.44 -22.13 -3.23
N LEU A 242 -4.51 -21.71 -4.08
CA LEU A 242 -4.73 -20.95 -5.29
C LEU A 242 -3.85 -21.48 -6.39
N SER A 243 -4.44 -21.86 -7.53
CA SER A 243 -3.69 -22.26 -8.72
C SER A 243 -3.31 -21.03 -9.53
N VAL A 244 -2.01 -20.81 -9.73
CA VAL A 244 -1.46 -19.73 -10.55
C VAL A 244 -0.64 -20.30 -11.68
N SER A 245 -0.98 -19.95 -12.92
CA SER A 245 -0.22 -20.35 -14.11
C SER A 245 0.19 -19.16 -14.94
N SER A 246 1.32 -19.29 -15.64
CA SER A 246 1.80 -18.29 -16.60
C SER A 246 2.52 -18.94 -17.77
N GLY A 247 2.21 -18.48 -19.00
CA GLY A 247 2.92 -18.88 -20.23
C GLY A 247 4.21 -18.08 -20.49
N ALA A 248 4.50 -17.05 -19.70
CA ALA A 248 5.70 -16.22 -19.77
C ALA A 248 6.32 -16.05 -18.38
N ASP A 249 7.54 -15.49 -18.29
CA ASP A 249 8.08 -15.05 -17.01
C ASP A 249 7.10 -14.07 -16.35
N ALA A 250 6.73 -14.33 -15.10
CA ALA A 250 5.70 -13.56 -14.42
C ALA A 250 6.14 -13.10 -13.04
N ARG A 251 5.57 -11.97 -12.61
CA ARG A 251 5.64 -11.47 -11.25
C ARG A 251 4.24 -11.11 -10.78
N ILE A 252 3.91 -11.57 -9.59
CA ILE A 252 2.67 -11.23 -8.89
C ILE A 252 2.97 -10.75 -7.48
N VAL A 253 2.04 -9.96 -6.92
CA VAL A 253 2.02 -9.61 -5.50
C VAL A 253 0.76 -10.23 -4.90
N LEU A 254 0.96 -11.20 -3.99
CA LEU A 254 -0.12 -11.77 -3.19
C LEU A 254 -0.30 -10.93 -1.92
N LEU A 255 -1.52 -10.50 -1.69
CA LEU A 255 -1.97 -9.85 -0.45
C LEU A 255 -3.05 -10.71 0.18
N GLY A 256 -3.07 -10.81 1.50
CA GLY A 256 -4.13 -11.51 2.21
C GLY A 256 -4.24 -11.04 3.65
N GLY A 257 -5.38 -11.33 4.27
CA GLY A 257 -5.62 -11.05 5.67
C GLY A 257 -7.00 -11.44 6.13
N GLU A 258 -7.15 -11.63 7.44
CA GLU A 258 -8.48 -11.75 8.04
C GLU A 258 -9.30 -10.50 7.73
N PRO A 259 -10.60 -10.62 7.37
CA PRO A 259 -11.46 -9.47 7.21
C PRO A 259 -11.35 -8.53 8.39
N LEU A 260 -11.10 -7.24 8.15
CA LEU A 260 -10.84 -6.27 9.23
C LEU A 260 -12.00 -6.18 10.24
N GLY A 261 -13.23 -6.46 9.79
CA GLY A 261 -14.42 -6.48 10.66
C GLY A 261 -14.85 -5.11 11.19
N GLU A 262 -14.17 -4.04 10.78
CA GLU A 262 -14.42 -2.68 11.25
C GLU A 262 -14.65 -1.74 10.07
N GLN A 263 -15.39 -0.66 10.32
CA GLN A 263 -15.51 0.44 9.35
C GLN A 263 -14.37 1.43 9.54
N ILE A 264 -13.80 1.86 8.44
CA ILE A 264 -12.81 2.94 8.42
C ILE A 264 -13.27 4.06 7.49
N VAL A 265 -12.90 5.28 7.81
CA VAL A 265 -13.09 6.46 6.96
C VAL A 265 -11.74 6.87 6.43
N MET A 266 -11.59 6.83 5.10
CA MET A 266 -10.37 7.22 4.41
C MET A 266 -10.58 8.53 3.67
N TRP A 267 -9.68 9.45 3.86
CA TRP A 267 -9.63 10.66 3.05
C TRP A 267 -8.19 11.16 2.95
N TRP A 268 -7.75 11.43 1.75
CA TRP A 268 -6.38 11.86 1.42
C TRP A 268 -5.36 10.86 1.98
N ASN A 269 -4.62 11.21 3.04
CA ASN A 269 -3.62 10.37 3.70
C ASN A 269 -4.02 9.98 5.13
N PHE A 270 -5.25 10.22 5.51
CA PHE A 270 -5.77 9.93 6.84
C PHE A 270 -6.73 8.76 6.83
N ILE A 271 -6.58 7.88 7.81
CA ILE A 271 -7.58 6.88 8.19
C ILE A 271 -8.08 7.21 9.59
N GLY A 272 -9.38 7.42 9.70
CA GLY A 272 -10.12 7.59 10.95
C GLY A 272 -11.24 6.58 11.08
N ARG A 273 -12.10 6.78 12.09
CA ARG A 273 -13.33 6.00 12.28
C ARG A 273 -14.58 6.85 12.02
N SER A 274 -14.40 8.14 11.91
CA SER A 274 -15.46 9.09 11.63
C SER A 274 -14.97 10.21 10.71
N HIS A 275 -15.92 10.92 10.12
CA HIS A 275 -15.62 12.15 9.39
C HIS A 275 -14.94 13.19 10.31
N GLU A 276 -15.37 13.26 11.56
CA GLU A 276 -14.82 14.18 12.57
C GLU A 276 -13.33 13.89 12.85
N ASP A 277 -12.92 12.62 12.88
CA ASP A 277 -11.50 12.26 13.00
C ASP A 277 -10.69 12.88 11.86
N VAL A 278 -11.16 12.72 10.62
CA VAL A 278 -10.49 13.26 9.41
C VAL A 278 -10.43 14.80 9.46
N VAL A 279 -11.52 15.45 9.84
CA VAL A 279 -11.58 16.92 10.02
C VAL A 279 -10.53 17.39 11.04
N ALA A 280 -10.45 16.70 12.19
CA ALA A 280 -9.49 17.00 13.24
C ALA A 280 -8.05 16.78 12.78
N TYR A 281 -7.73 15.67 12.12
CA TYR A 281 -6.40 15.38 11.61
C TYR A 281 -5.94 16.42 10.58
N ARG A 282 -6.83 16.79 9.66
CA ARG A 282 -6.54 17.85 8.70
C ARG A 282 -6.27 19.18 9.37
N ALA A 283 -7.10 19.58 10.33
CA ALA A 283 -6.93 20.85 11.05
C ALA A 283 -5.60 20.89 11.82
N GLN A 284 -5.23 19.77 12.47
CA GLN A 284 -3.96 19.63 13.17
C GLN A 284 -2.77 19.73 12.20
N TRP A 285 -2.79 18.97 11.08
CA TRP A 285 -1.72 19.06 10.08
C TRP A 285 -1.54 20.50 9.54
N GLN A 286 -2.63 21.17 9.18
CA GLN A 286 -2.58 22.54 8.68
C GLN A 286 -2.09 23.54 9.73
N GLY A 287 -2.46 23.38 11.00
CA GLY A 287 -2.03 24.24 12.09
C GLY A 287 -0.59 23.95 12.55
N GLU A 288 -0.30 22.71 12.87
CA GLU A 288 0.98 22.31 13.46
C GLU A 288 2.15 22.45 12.48
N VAL A 289 2.00 21.88 11.27
CA VAL A 289 3.09 21.75 10.31
C VAL A 289 3.05 22.83 9.22
N ILE A 290 1.92 23.02 8.55
CA ILE A 290 1.84 23.98 7.41
C ILE A 290 1.93 25.43 7.91
N ALA A 291 1.25 25.77 9.01
CA ALA A 291 1.36 27.09 9.62
C ALA A 291 2.54 27.20 10.61
N GLY A 292 3.20 26.09 10.93
CA GLY A 292 4.38 26.08 11.81
C GLY A 292 4.09 26.35 13.29
N ALA A 293 2.87 26.11 13.75
CA ALA A 293 2.48 26.41 15.13
C ALA A 293 3.07 25.44 16.17
N ASP A 294 3.31 24.18 15.79
CA ASP A 294 3.88 23.17 16.69
C ASP A 294 4.72 22.12 15.92
N PRO A 295 6.06 22.32 15.83
CA PRO A 295 6.93 21.35 15.15
C PRO A 295 7.07 20.00 15.88
N HIS A 296 6.62 19.91 17.14
CA HIS A 296 6.64 18.70 17.96
C HIS A 296 5.24 18.13 18.21
N GLY A 297 4.25 18.62 17.45
CA GLY A 297 2.87 18.15 17.52
C GLY A 297 2.69 16.72 17.00
N ARG A 298 1.46 16.36 16.74
CA ARG A 298 1.06 15.00 16.33
C ARG A 298 1.89 14.43 15.17
N PHE A 299 2.20 15.27 14.17
CA PHE A 299 2.83 14.83 12.93
C PHE A 299 4.34 15.06 12.89
N GLY A 300 4.88 15.83 13.82
CA GLY A 300 6.31 16.16 13.90
C GLY A 300 6.85 16.86 12.66
N THR A 301 8.17 16.85 12.51
CA THR A 301 8.89 17.49 11.40
C THR A 301 9.81 16.47 10.72
N VAL A 302 9.79 16.41 9.40
CA VAL A 302 10.71 15.58 8.61
C VAL A 302 12.01 16.34 8.38
N GLU A 303 13.08 15.88 9.00
CA GLU A 303 14.40 16.49 8.84
C GLU A 303 15.09 16.07 7.53
N GLY A 304 15.91 16.97 6.97
CA GLY A 304 16.74 16.69 5.80
C GLY A 304 16.00 16.62 4.47
N TYR A 305 14.72 17.03 4.41
CA TYR A 305 14.03 17.26 3.16
C TYR A 305 14.20 18.72 2.71
N ASP A 306 14.65 18.91 1.47
CA ASP A 306 14.80 20.26 0.87
C ASP A 306 13.49 20.65 0.17
N GLY A 307 12.63 21.39 0.87
CA GLY A 307 11.35 21.88 0.37
C GLY A 307 10.30 22.04 1.48
N THR A 308 9.09 22.40 1.07
CA THR A 308 7.97 22.62 2.00
C THR A 308 7.09 21.38 2.12
N PRO A 309 6.49 21.13 3.29
CA PRO A 309 5.48 20.10 3.45
C PRO A 309 4.26 20.31 2.54
N LEU A 310 3.61 19.21 2.18
CA LEU A 310 2.44 19.21 1.33
C LEU A 310 1.19 19.66 2.12
N PRO A 311 0.53 20.78 1.76
CA PRO A 311 -0.71 21.17 2.42
C PRO A 311 -1.82 20.17 2.12
N ALA A 312 -2.65 19.89 3.12
CA ALA A 312 -3.82 19.03 2.92
C ALA A 312 -4.86 19.75 2.04
N PRO A 313 -5.51 19.04 1.09
CA PRO A 313 -6.58 19.60 0.28
C PRO A 313 -7.73 20.16 1.13
N GLU A 314 -8.65 20.90 0.50
CA GLU A 314 -9.91 21.27 1.14
C GLU A 314 -10.78 20.03 1.35
N LEU A 315 -11.50 20.01 2.48
CA LEU A 315 -12.45 18.93 2.75
C LEU A 315 -13.60 18.97 1.74
N PRO A 316 -14.13 17.80 1.35
CA PRO A 316 -15.29 17.74 0.48
C PRO A 316 -16.49 18.44 1.16
N SER A 317 -17.30 19.14 0.36
CA SER A 317 -18.48 19.87 0.84
C SER A 317 -19.63 18.97 1.32
N VAL A 318 -19.54 17.66 1.02
CA VAL A 318 -20.57 16.67 1.37
C VAL A 318 -19.96 15.61 2.28
N ARG A 319 -20.56 15.48 3.46
CA ARG A 319 -20.22 14.39 4.38
C ARG A 319 -20.68 13.06 3.80
N LEU A 320 -19.74 12.13 3.61
CA LEU A 320 -20.07 10.75 3.29
C LEU A 320 -20.65 10.06 4.53
N ARG A 321 -21.80 9.43 4.36
CA ARG A 321 -22.42 8.59 5.39
C ARG A 321 -22.02 7.14 5.14
N PRO A 322 -21.73 6.37 6.21
CA PRO A 322 -21.62 4.92 6.09
C PRO A 322 -22.84 4.38 5.35
N ARG A 323 -22.64 3.61 4.32
CA ARG A 323 -23.70 2.81 3.73
C ARG A 323 -23.68 1.48 4.46
N GLY A 324 -24.75 1.22 5.19
CA GLY A 324 -25.03 -0.06 5.84
C GLY A 324 -25.38 -1.12 4.80
#